data_27e394e067124032a30daef749f06c62
#
_entry.id   27e394e067124032a30daef749f06c62
#
_cell.length_a   1.000
_cell.length_b   1.000
_cell.length_c   1.000
_cell.angle_alpha   90.00
_cell.angle_beta   90.00
_cell.angle_gamma   90.00
#
_symmetry.space_group_name_H-M   'P 1'
#
loop_
_entity.id
_entity.type
_entity.pdbx_description
1 polymer ?
#
loop_
_entity_poly.entity_id
_entity_poly.type
_entity_poly.pdbx_seq_one_letter_code
_entity_poly.pdbx_strand_id
1 'polypeptide(L)'
;LNPDYYGTKAKLLAEIGELDSALHVQTLAMERKAITGEYLFQLGLFQAAKDMNADAHQSFGKSLEILRAVLEQYPDSLGAFILEESANALYQGADSIYMKDIDGIRKRFPNRLLEIEMIRRLKPHSLVKQIKKIQIENEYNIDFDLDSLVNEMEKQQKL
;
A
#
# COMPACT_ATOMS: atom_id res chain seq x y z
N LEU A 1 10.78 -4.68 -20.89
CA LEU A 1 9.78 -3.94 -20.09
C LEU A 1 10.45 -3.45 -18.82
N ASN A 2 10.33 -2.15 -18.55
CA ASN A 2 10.90 -1.55 -17.33
C ASN A 2 10.23 -2.16 -16.08
N PRO A 3 10.99 -2.72 -15.12
CA PRO A 3 10.43 -3.30 -13.90
C PRO A 3 9.57 -2.32 -13.08
N ASP A 4 9.91 -1.02 -13.09
CA ASP A 4 9.14 0.02 -12.40
C ASP A 4 7.70 0.18 -12.94
N TYR A 5 7.47 -0.24 -14.18
CA TYR A 5 6.14 -0.26 -14.79
C TYR A 5 5.14 -1.14 -14.03
N TYR A 6 5.57 -2.33 -13.59
CA TYR A 6 4.68 -3.24 -12.87
C TYR A 6 4.28 -2.72 -11.50
N GLY A 7 5.22 -2.15 -10.73
CA GLY A 7 4.92 -1.55 -9.43
C GLY A 7 3.95 -0.36 -9.55
N THR A 8 4.17 0.51 -10.53
CA THR A 8 3.27 1.64 -10.83
C THR A 8 1.90 1.14 -11.28
N LYS A 9 1.85 0.15 -12.18
CA LYS A 9 0.60 -0.45 -12.65
C LYS A 9 -0.20 -1.07 -11.50
N ALA A 10 0.45 -1.81 -10.60
CA ALA A 10 -0.22 -2.39 -9.43
C ALA A 10 -0.83 -1.31 -8.53
N LYS A 11 -0.11 -0.20 -8.30
CA LYS A 11 -0.62 0.93 -7.54
C LYS A 11 -1.86 1.55 -8.19
N LEU A 12 -1.82 1.82 -9.49
CA LEU A 12 -2.96 2.37 -10.23
C LEU A 12 -4.18 1.43 -10.20
N LEU A 13 -3.98 0.11 -10.33
CA LEU A 13 -5.07 -0.87 -10.21
C LEU A 13 -5.71 -0.85 -8.83
N ALA A 14 -4.92 -0.73 -7.76
CA ALA A 14 -5.46 -0.59 -6.40
C ALA A 14 -6.23 0.73 -6.21
N GLU A 15 -5.77 1.83 -6.82
CA GLU A 15 -6.43 3.15 -6.78
C GLU A 15 -7.81 3.15 -7.46
N ILE A 16 -8.05 2.28 -8.44
CA ILE A 16 -9.35 2.11 -9.10
C ILE A 16 -10.18 0.95 -8.54
N GLY A 17 -9.73 0.31 -7.47
CA GLY A 17 -10.45 -0.78 -6.81
C GLY A 17 -10.26 -2.17 -7.41
N GLU A 18 -9.30 -2.34 -8.32
CA GLU A 18 -8.93 -3.62 -8.95
C GLU A 18 -7.85 -4.35 -8.14
N LEU A 19 -8.16 -4.65 -6.87
CA LEU A 19 -7.14 -5.12 -5.91
C LEU A 19 -6.58 -6.51 -6.24
N ASP A 20 -7.38 -7.43 -6.78
CA ASP A 20 -6.89 -8.75 -7.19
C ASP A 20 -5.91 -8.63 -8.37
N SER A 21 -6.23 -7.76 -9.33
CA SER A 21 -5.35 -7.43 -10.45
C SER A 21 -4.06 -6.75 -9.96
N ALA A 22 -4.17 -5.86 -8.96
CA ALA A 22 -3.03 -5.20 -8.33
C ALA A 22 -2.09 -6.21 -7.65
N LEU A 23 -2.62 -7.16 -6.87
CA LEU A 23 -1.87 -8.23 -6.23
C LEU A 23 -1.14 -9.10 -7.26
N HIS A 24 -1.83 -9.51 -8.32
CA HIS A 24 -1.23 -10.30 -9.39
C HIS A 24 -0.06 -9.56 -10.06
N VAL A 25 -0.27 -8.31 -10.44
CA VAL A 25 0.77 -7.49 -11.10
C VAL A 25 1.95 -7.22 -10.14
N GLN A 26 1.69 -7.00 -8.85
CA GLN A 26 2.73 -6.82 -7.85
C GLN A 26 3.59 -8.07 -7.67
N THR A 27 2.99 -9.25 -7.66
CA THR A 27 3.71 -10.53 -7.63
C THR A 27 4.61 -10.70 -8.85
N LEU A 28 4.10 -10.40 -10.05
CA LEU A 28 4.91 -10.43 -11.28
C LEU A 28 6.08 -9.44 -11.23
N ALA A 29 5.90 -8.26 -10.67
CA ALA A 29 6.98 -7.28 -10.49
C ALA A 29 8.09 -7.83 -9.61
N MET A 30 7.75 -8.51 -8.52
CA MET A 30 8.70 -9.10 -7.59
C MET A 30 9.47 -10.29 -8.19
N GLU A 31 8.85 -11.09 -9.04
CA GLU A 31 9.50 -12.21 -9.73
C GLU A 31 10.54 -11.74 -10.76
N ARG A 32 10.37 -10.54 -11.32
CA ARG A 32 11.17 -10.01 -12.42
C ARG A 32 12.23 -9.00 -12.04
N LYS A 33 12.25 -8.56 -10.79
CA LYS A 33 13.19 -7.55 -10.28
C LYS A 33 13.80 -8.01 -8.95
N ALA A 34 14.94 -7.42 -8.59
CA ALA A 34 15.43 -7.54 -7.23
C ALA A 34 14.36 -7.06 -6.25
N ILE A 35 14.04 -7.88 -5.27
CA ILE A 35 13.05 -7.57 -4.24
C ILE A 35 13.52 -6.35 -3.47
N THR A 36 12.70 -5.30 -3.43
CA THR A 36 12.97 -4.08 -2.65
C THR A 36 12.03 -3.97 -1.45
N GLY A 37 12.46 -3.23 -0.43
CA GLY A 37 11.62 -2.95 0.73
C GLY A 37 10.32 -2.25 0.36
N GLU A 38 10.34 -1.34 -0.61
CA GLU A 38 9.16 -0.66 -1.13
C GLU A 38 8.15 -1.64 -1.78
N TYR A 39 8.62 -2.56 -2.61
CA TYR A 39 7.73 -3.54 -3.25
C TYR A 39 7.08 -4.49 -2.24
N LEU A 40 7.83 -4.93 -1.25
CA LEU A 40 7.29 -5.76 -0.16
C LEU A 40 6.31 -4.99 0.72
N PHE A 41 6.59 -3.71 0.99
CA PHE A 41 5.66 -2.84 1.71
C PHE A 41 4.34 -2.70 0.95
N GLN A 42 4.40 -2.40 -0.34
CA GLN A 42 3.20 -2.27 -1.19
C GLN A 42 2.42 -3.58 -1.27
N LEU A 43 3.10 -4.72 -1.44
CA LEU A 43 2.46 -6.04 -1.41
C LEU A 43 1.74 -6.28 -0.08
N GLY A 44 2.39 -5.97 1.04
CA GLY A 44 1.79 -6.09 2.36
C GLY A 44 0.53 -5.23 2.54
N LEU A 45 0.51 -4.01 2.00
CA LEU A 45 -0.69 -3.16 2.00
C LEU A 45 -1.86 -3.80 1.24
N PHE A 46 -1.61 -4.36 0.06
CA PHE A 46 -2.64 -5.02 -0.74
C PHE A 46 -3.15 -6.30 -0.08
N GLN A 47 -2.25 -7.10 0.49
CA GLN A 47 -2.61 -8.30 1.26
C GLN A 47 -3.45 -7.95 2.49
N ALA A 48 -3.06 -6.93 3.26
CA ALA A 48 -3.81 -6.46 4.41
C ALA A 48 -5.20 -5.94 4.03
N ALA A 49 -5.33 -5.23 2.92
CA ALA A 49 -6.61 -4.76 2.41
C ALA A 49 -7.55 -5.90 1.97
N LYS A 50 -6.99 -7.05 1.59
CA LYS A 50 -7.72 -8.30 1.28
C LYS A 50 -7.89 -9.22 2.51
N ASP A 51 -7.64 -8.74 3.72
CA ASP A 51 -7.70 -9.53 4.96
C ASP A 51 -6.73 -10.75 5.00
N MET A 52 -5.71 -10.76 4.13
CA MET A 52 -4.63 -11.77 4.12
C MET A 52 -3.57 -11.41 5.18
N ASN A 53 -3.99 -11.39 6.45
CA ASN A 53 -3.20 -10.80 7.53
C ASN A 53 -1.86 -11.50 7.80
N ALA A 54 -1.80 -12.83 7.66
CA ALA A 54 -0.56 -13.59 7.85
C ALA A 54 0.47 -13.27 6.76
N ASP A 55 0.03 -13.20 5.50
CA ASP A 55 0.89 -12.86 4.36
C ASP A 55 1.34 -11.41 4.43
N ALA A 56 0.44 -10.49 4.79
CA ALA A 56 0.75 -9.08 5.00
C ALA A 56 1.82 -8.89 6.10
N HIS A 57 1.66 -9.56 7.23
CA HIS A 57 2.65 -9.53 8.32
C HIS A 57 4.02 -10.01 7.84
N GLN A 58 4.08 -11.11 7.08
CA GLN A 58 5.33 -11.61 6.51
C GLN A 58 5.95 -10.60 5.53
N SER A 59 5.14 -9.98 4.66
CA SER A 59 5.60 -8.98 3.70
C SER A 59 6.15 -7.74 4.39
N PHE A 60 5.48 -7.22 5.43
CA PHE A 60 5.98 -6.10 6.22
C PHE A 60 7.28 -6.45 6.96
N GLY A 61 7.40 -7.65 7.52
CA GLY A 61 8.62 -8.11 8.20
C GLY A 61 9.83 -8.12 7.26
N LYS A 62 9.68 -8.73 6.07
CA LYS A 62 10.74 -8.73 5.04
C LYS A 62 11.05 -7.32 4.51
N SER A 63 10.03 -6.47 4.37
CA SER A 63 10.23 -5.06 4.01
C SER A 63 11.11 -4.35 5.02
N LEU A 64 10.85 -4.54 6.31
CA LEU A 64 11.64 -3.96 7.41
C LEU A 64 13.11 -4.38 7.36
N GLU A 65 13.40 -5.66 7.13
CA GLU A 65 14.79 -6.16 7.02
C GLU A 65 15.56 -5.43 5.92
N ILE A 66 14.94 -5.30 4.73
CA ILE A 66 15.57 -4.63 3.60
C ILE A 66 15.71 -3.12 3.83
N LEU A 67 14.66 -2.46 4.34
CA LEU A 67 14.69 -1.01 4.58
C LEU A 67 15.71 -0.62 5.65
N ARG A 68 15.88 -1.42 6.69
CA ARG A 68 16.92 -1.21 7.71
C ARG A 68 18.33 -1.33 7.13
N ALA A 69 18.57 -2.34 6.28
CA ALA A 69 19.85 -2.46 5.58
C ALA A 69 20.11 -1.27 4.63
N VAL A 70 19.06 -0.75 3.96
CA VAL A 70 19.19 0.48 3.15
C VAL A 70 19.54 1.68 4.02
N LEU A 71 18.91 1.84 5.19
CA LEU A 71 19.16 2.96 6.10
C LEU A 71 20.54 2.90 6.79
N GLU A 72 21.13 1.71 6.94
CA GLU A 72 22.51 1.58 7.38
C GLU A 72 23.49 2.18 6.34
N GLN A 73 23.20 2.01 5.05
CA GLN A 73 24.02 2.55 3.96
C GLN A 73 23.69 4.00 3.63
N TYR A 74 22.42 4.39 3.73
CA TYR A 74 21.89 5.70 3.37
C TYR A 74 21.05 6.29 4.50
N PRO A 75 21.69 6.69 5.63
CA PRO A 75 20.98 7.15 6.83
C PRO A 75 20.14 8.42 6.61
N ASP A 76 20.44 9.20 5.59
CA ASP A 76 19.75 10.46 5.25
C ASP A 76 18.58 10.25 4.27
N SER A 77 18.25 9.00 3.90
CA SER A 77 17.12 8.69 3.03
C SER A 77 15.80 8.83 3.79
N LEU A 78 15.15 10.00 3.69
CA LEU A 78 13.85 10.24 4.30
C LEU A 78 12.79 9.27 3.77
N GLY A 79 12.81 8.95 2.47
CA GLY A 79 11.87 8.00 1.86
C GLY A 79 11.98 6.60 2.46
N ALA A 80 13.20 6.05 2.58
CA ALA A 80 13.42 4.75 3.20
C ALA A 80 13.05 4.77 4.69
N PHE A 81 13.33 5.86 5.40
CA PHE A 81 12.96 6.04 6.79
C PHE A 81 11.44 6.02 7.00
N ILE A 82 10.69 6.76 6.19
CA ILE A 82 9.21 6.80 6.29
C ILE A 82 8.60 5.42 6.00
N LEU A 83 9.13 4.72 4.99
CA LEU A 83 8.67 3.36 4.68
C LEU A 83 8.99 2.39 5.82
N GLU A 84 10.16 2.49 6.45
CA GLU A 84 10.56 1.67 7.59
C GLU A 84 9.63 1.92 8.79
N GLU A 85 9.38 3.17 9.16
CA GLU A 85 8.46 3.55 10.23
C GLU A 85 7.03 3.04 9.96
N SER A 86 6.57 3.16 8.70
CA SER A 86 5.24 2.68 8.29
C SER A 86 5.14 1.16 8.34
N ALA A 87 6.14 0.46 7.81
CA ALA A 87 6.18 -1.00 7.83
C ALA A 87 6.26 -1.53 9.28
N ASN A 88 7.02 -0.86 10.15
CA ASN A 88 7.13 -1.23 11.55
C ASN A 88 5.78 -1.06 12.29
N ALA A 89 5.07 0.04 12.06
CA ALA A 89 3.74 0.26 12.65
C ALA A 89 2.73 -0.81 12.22
N LEU A 90 2.72 -1.16 10.93
CA LEU A 90 1.84 -2.21 10.39
C LEU A 90 2.24 -3.61 10.86
N TYR A 91 3.53 -3.90 10.94
CA TYR A 91 4.06 -5.16 11.47
C TYR A 91 3.71 -5.37 12.94
N GLN A 92 3.84 -4.31 13.76
CA GLN A 92 3.50 -4.33 15.19
C GLN A 92 1.99 -4.17 15.46
N GLY A 93 1.19 -3.84 14.45
CA GLY A 93 -0.23 -3.60 14.60
C GLY A 93 -0.58 -2.34 15.41
N ALA A 94 0.28 -1.33 15.44
CA ALA A 94 0.12 -0.15 16.29
C ALA A 94 0.58 1.16 15.63
N ASP A 95 -0.38 1.99 15.21
CA ASP A 95 -0.08 3.34 14.69
C ASP A 95 0.57 4.27 15.73
N SER A 96 0.47 3.96 17.02
CA SER A 96 1.05 4.76 18.11
C SER A 96 2.58 4.78 18.11
N ILE A 97 3.21 3.80 17.46
CA ILE A 97 4.67 3.77 17.33
C ILE A 97 5.18 4.53 16.10
N TYR A 98 4.30 4.81 15.13
CA TYR A 98 4.64 5.51 13.90
C TYR A 98 5.11 6.93 14.20
N MET A 99 6.36 7.22 13.82
CA MET A 99 7.01 8.52 14.03
C MET A 99 6.89 9.02 15.48
N LYS A 100 7.00 8.13 16.46
CA LYS A 100 6.81 8.44 17.88
C LYS A 100 7.82 9.45 18.41
N ASP A 101 9.09 9.32 18.01
CA ASP A 101 10.16 10.27 18.37
C ASP A 101 10.26 11.40 17.35
N ILE A 102 9.24 12.25 17.29
CA ILE A 102 9.18 13.34 16.32
C ILE A 102 10.33 14.35 16.48
N ASP A 103 10.82 14.56 17.69
CA ASP A 103 11.91 15.52 17.93
C ASP A 103 13.26 14.95 17.46
N GLY A 104 13.50 13.66 17.64
CA GLY A 104 14.65 12.96 17.06
C GLY A 104 14.60 12.96 15.53
N ILE A 105 13.42 12.74 14.94
CA ILE A 105 13.22 12.75 13.49
C ILE A 105 13.50 14.15 12.91
N ARG A 106 13.00 15.21 13.54
CA ARG A 106 13.27 16.60 13.12
C ARG A 106 14.75 16.94 13.16
N LYS A 107 15.47 16.47 14.19
CA LYS A 107 16.93 16.66 14.29
C LYS A 107 17.69 15.89 13.21
N ARG A 108 17.20 14.70 12.86
CA ARG A 108 17.81 13.86 11.82
C ARG A 108 17.62 14.45 10.41
N PHE A 109 16.48 15.07 10.15
CA PHE A 109 16.12 15.63 8.84
C PHE A 109 15.75 17.12 8.92
N PRO A 110 16.69 18.01 9.33
CA PRO A 110 16.39 19.41 9.62
C PRO A 110 15.90 20.20 8.42
N ASN A 111 16.26 19.79 7.20
CA ASN A 111 15.88 20.46 5.95
C ASN A 111 14.56 19.95 5.35
N ARG A 112 13.87 19.01 6.02
CA ARG A 112 12.66 18.35 5.53
C ARG A 112 11.47 18.46 6.50
N LEU A 113 11.48 19.50 7.35
CA LEU A 113 10.49 19.64 8.45
C LEU A 113 9.05 19.69 7.95
N LEU A 114 8.79 20.41 6.85
CA LEU A 114 7.44 20.51 6.29
C LEU A 114 6.91 19.15 5.83
N GLU A 115 7.74 18.37 5.14
CA GLU A 115 7.38 17.02 4.67
C GLU A 115 7.10 16.09 5.85
N ILE A 116 7.94 16.14 6.89
CA ILE A 116 7.75 15.35 8.11
C ILE A 116 6.41 15.70 8.77
N GLU A 117 6.05 16.98 8.87
CA GLU A 117 4.77 17.41 9.47
C GLU A 117 3.55 16.96 8.64
N MET A 118 3.66 16.91 7.33
CA MET A 118 2.60 16.40 6.46
C MET A 118 2.45 14.88 6.58
N ILE A 119 3.56 14.16 6.51
CA ILE A 119 3.59 12.69 6.46
C ILE A 119 3.19 12.07 7.80
N ARG A 120 3.59 12.64 8.94
CA ARG A 120 3.24 12.10 10.26
C ARG A 120 1.74 12.03 10.54
N ARG A 121 0.94 12.79 9.78
CA ARG A 121 -0.53 12.78 9.87
C ARG A 121 -1.15 11.59 9.16
N LEU A 122 -0.43 10.99 8.21
CA LEU A 122 -0.89 9.84 7.42
C LEU A 122 -0.55 8.54 8.16
N LYS A 123 -1.45 8.09 9.01
CA LYS A 123 -1.25 6.87 9.78
C LYS A 123 -1.25 5.63 8.87
N PRO A 124 -0.30 4.69 9.03
CA PRO A 124 -0.15 3.53 8.15
C PRO A 124 -1.40 2.66 8.01
N HIS A 125 -2.13 2.39 9.10
CA HIS A 125 -3.39 1.64 9.04
C HIS A 125 -4.50 2.37 8.27
N SER A 126 -4.44 3.69 8.17
CA SER A 126 -5.38 4.46 7.35
C SER A 126 -5.18 4.19 5.86
N LEU A 127 -3.95 3.89 5.41
CA LEU A 127 -3.68 3.50 4.02
C LEU A 127 -4.37 2.17 3.68
N VAL A 128 -4.25 1.18 4.55
CA VAL A 128 -4.93 -0.12 4.39
C VAL A 128 -6.44 0.05 4.32
N LYS A 129 -7.02 0.84 5.24
CA LYS A 129 -8.45 1.13 5.26
C LYS A 129 -8.94 1.83 4.00
N GLN A 130 -8.14 2.76 3.47
CA GLN A 130 -8.48 3.47 2.24
C GLN A 130 -8.48 2.55 1.03
N ILE A 131 -7.47 1.69 0.87
CA ILE A 131 -7.41 0.69 -0.22
C ILE A 131 -8.61 -0.25 -0.14
N LYS A 132 -8.91 -0.77 1.06
CA LYS A 132 -10.06 -1.65 1.28
C LYS A 132 -11.40 -0.97 0.96
N LYS A 133 -11.56 0.30 1.35
CA LYS A 133 -12.76 1.09 1.05
C LYS A 133 -12.96 1.25 -0.46
N ILE A 134 -11.92 1.61 -1.20
CA ILE A 134 -11.98 1.77 -2.66
C ILE A 134 -12.37 0.44 -3.32
N GLN A 135 -11.81 -0.68 -2.89
CA GLN A 135 -12.16 -2.02 -3.38
C GLN A 135 -13.66 -2.32 -3.18
N ILE A 136 -14.19 -2.08 -1.99
CA ILE A 136 -15.61 -2.32 -1.68
C ILE A 136 -16.51 -1.40 -2.51
N GLU A 137 -16.16 -0.14 -2.66
CA GLU A 137 -16.93 0.81 -3.49
C GLU A 137 -16.92 0.42 -4.96
N ASN A 138 -15.81 -0.10 -5.48
CA ASN A 138 -15.72 -0.59 -6.85
C ASN A 138 -16.60 -1.83 -7.06
N GLU A 139 -16.55 -2.81 -6.16
CA GLU A 139 -17.39 -4.00 -6.19
C GLU A 139 -18.89 -3.63 -6.16
N TYR A 140 -19.29 -2.72 -5.26
CA TYR A 140 -20.67 -2.24 -5.17
C TYR A 140 -21.16 -1.56 -6.46
N ASN A 141 -20.33 -0.73 -7.07
CA ASN A 141 -20.68 -0.04 -8.31
C ASN A 141 -20.83 -1.01 -9.49
N ILE A 142 -19.99 -2.05 -9.56
CA ILE A 142 -20.11 -3.10 -10.59
C ILE A 142 -21.41 -3.88 -10.43
N ASP A 143 -21.74 -4.30 -9.21
CA ASP A 143 -22.99 -5.03 -8.94
C ASP A 143 -24.23 -4.19 -9.26
N PHE A 144 -24.21 -2.89 -8.90
CA PHE A 144 -25.31 -1.98 -9.23
C PHE A 144 -25.48 -1.79 -10.74
N ASP A 145 -24.40 -1.65 -11.49
CA ASP A 145 -24.44 -1.50 -12.94
C ASP A 145 -24.95 -2.77 -13.62
N LEU A 146 -24.57 -3.96 -13.15
CA LEU A 146 -25.06 -5.24 -13.66
C LEU A 146 -26.55 -5.44 -13.41
N ASP A 147 -27.04 -5.14 -12.21
CA ASP A 147 -28.46 -5.21 -11.86
C ASP A 147 -29.30 -4.24 -12.71
N SER A 148 -28.79 -3.05 -12.96
CA SER A 148 -29.42 -2.06 -13.83
C SER A 148 -29.53 -2.58 -15.27
N LEU A 149 -28.46 -3.17 -15.82
CA LEU A 149 -28.44 -3.76 -17.16
C LEU A 149 -29.41 -4.95 -17.28
N VAL A 150 -29.43 -5.85 -16.29
CA VAL A 150 -30.34 -6.99 -16.27
C VAL A 150 -31.79 -6.51 -16.26
N ASN A 151 -32.12 -5.52 -15.44
CA ASN A 151 -33.48 -4.94 -15.38
C ASN A 151 -33.91 -4.29 -16.71
N GLU A 152 -32.97 -3.63 -17.42
CA GLU A 152 -33.25 -3.06 -18.75
C GLU A 152 -33.48 -4.16 -19.81
N MET A 153 -32.69 -5.23 -19.80
CA MET A 153 -32.86 -6.37 -20.70
C MET A 153 -34.22 -7.09 -20.49
N GLU A 154 -34.61 -7.30 -19.24
CA GLU A 154 -35.90 -7.90 -18.92
C GLU A 154 -37.12 -7.05 -19.36
N LYS A 155 -36.98 -5.72 -19.30
CA LYS A 155 -38.02 -4.80 -19.82
C LYS A 155 -38.17 -4.89 -21.34
N GLN A 156 -37.05 -5.05 -22.06
CA GLN A 156 -37.05 -5.17 -23.51
C GLN A 156 -37.62 -6.51 -24.01
N GLN A 157 -37.52 -7.60 -23.22
CA GLN A 157 -38.08 -8.90 -23.57
C GLN A 157 -39.60 -8.98 -23.35
N LYS A 158 -40.18 -8.05 -22.61
CA LYS A 158 -41.65 -7.99 -22.34
C LYS A 158 -42.43 -7.09 -23.33
N LEU A 159 -41.74 -6.52 -24.30
CA LEU A 159 -42.31 -5.76 -25.40
C LEU A 159 -42.46 -6.62 -26.65
#